data_d52100f8300a5c98bfab90d0e0cdfb7e
#
_entry.id   d52100f8300a5c98bfab90d0e0cdfb7e
#
_cell.length_a   1.000
_cell.length_b   1.000
_cell.length_c   1.000
_cell.angle_alpha   90.00
_cell.angle_beta   90.00
_cell.angle_gamma   90.00
#
_symmetry.space_group_name_H-M   'P 1'
#
loop_
_entity.id
_entity.type
_entity.pdbx_description
1 polymer ?
#
loop_
_entity_poly.entity_id
_entity_poly.type
_entity_poly.pdbx_seq_one_letter_code
_entity_poly.pdbx_strand_id
1 'polypeptide(L)'
;FAAKLKDHGINRANISLDSLIPKRFNKITRNGDLTKVLKGIDTAIAVGMSPIKLNMVVMKGINDDEIESMIDFAIDRAVDIRFIETMPVGLAGIV
;
A
#
# COMPACT_ATOMS: atom_id res chain seq x y z
N PHE A 1 0.33 16.31 3.59
CA PHE A 1 1.32 15.83 2.62
C PHE A 1 0.73 15.69 1.22
N ALA A 2 -0.36 14.93 1.06
CA ALA A 2 -0.98 14.74 -0.23
C ALA A 2 -1.50 16.06 -0.84
N ALA A 3 -2.11 16.91 -0.04
CA ALA A 3 -2.58 18.20 -0.49
C ALA A 3 -1.41 19.08 -0.95
N LYS A 4 -0.31 19.03 -0.24
CA LYS A 4 0.89 19.79 -0.60
C LYS A 4 1.48 19.31 -1.92
N LEU A 5 1.49 17.98 -2.15
CA LEU A 5 1.95 17.42 -3.40
C LEU A 5 1.08 17.88 -4.57
N LYS A 6 -0.23 17.90 -4.38
CA LYS A 6 -1.14 18.37 -5.41
C LYS A 6 -0.92 19.84 -5.73
N ASP A 7 -0.66 20.68 -4.72
CA ASP A 7 -0.38 22.09 -4.91
C ASP A 7 0.89 22.31 -5.75
N HIS A 8 1.79 21.35 -5.77
CA HIS A 8 2.99 21.39 -6.61
C HIS A 8 2.78 20.74 -7.98
N GLY A 9 1.53 20.51 -8.37
CA GLY A 9 1.22 19.94 -9.68
C GLY A 9 1.25 18.42 -9.74
N ILE A 10 1.48 17.76 -8.62
CA ILE A 10 1.47 16.31 -8.55
C ILE A 10 0.05 15.83 -8.28
N ASN A 11 -0.54 15.13 -9.24
CA ASN A 11 -1.94 14.71 -9.15
C ASN A 11 -2.14 13.19 -9.14
N ARG A 12 -1.09 12.44 -8.89
CA ARG A 12 -1.15 10.98 -8.77
C ARG A 12 -0.31 10.55 -7.58
N ALA A 13 -0.61 9.37 -7.04
CA ALA A 13 0.09 8.83 -5.89
C ALA A 13 0.36 7.33 -6.03
N ASN A 14 1.55 6.92 -5.62
CA ASN A 14 1.89 5.52 -5.43
C ASN A 14 2.16 5.32 -3.94
N ILE A 15 1.41 4.44 -3.31
CA ILE A 15 1.48 4.24 -1.87
C ILE A 15 1.74 2.76 -1.59
N SER A 16 2.75 2.47 -0.78
CA SER A 16 3.03 1.11 -0.35
C SER A 16 2.12 0.74 0.81
N LEU A 17 1.41 -0.37 0.66
CA LEU A 17 0.48 -0.84 1.69
C LEU A 17 0.56 -2.36 1.75
N ASP A 18 1.44 -2.88 2.59
CA ASP A 18 1.74 -4.30 2.63
C ASP A 18 0.82 -5.11 3.54
N SER A 19 0.00 -4.46 4.36
CA SER A 19 -0.94 -5.13 5.23
C SER A 19 -2.02 -4.17 5.70
N LEU A 20 -3.22 -4.71 5.94
CA LEU A 20 -4.32 -3.98 6.58
C LEU A 20 -4.43 -4.34 8.06
N ILE A 21 -3.54 -5.18 8.57
CA ILE A 21 -3.52 -5.58 9.97
C ILE A 21 -2.41 -4.79 10.67
N PRO A 22 -2.76 -3.94 11.67
CA PRO A 22 -1.78 -3.03 12.29
C PRO A 22 -0.52 -3.72 12.80
N LYS A 23 -0.66 -4.88 13.43
CA LYS A 23 0.50 -5.61 13.97
C LYS A 23 1.42 -6.08 12.86
N ARG A 24 0.87 -6.59 11.76
CA ARG A 24 1.67 -7.03 10.61
C ARG A 24 2.32 -5.85 9.93
N PHE A 25 1.58 -4.78 9.73
CA PHE A 25 2.10 -3.58 9.10
C PHE A 25 3.29 -3.01 9.88
N ASN A 26 3.13 -2.91 11.20
CA ASN A 26 4.20 -2.42 12.07
C ASN A 26 5.44 -3.32 11.97
N LYS A 27 5.24 -4.64 11.95
CA LYS A 27 6.34 -5.59 11.88
C LYS A 27 7.05 -5.53 10.52
N ILE A 28 6.29 -5.45 9.44
CA ILE A 28 6.85 -5.42 8.08
C ILE A 28 7.62 -4.12 7.84
N THR A 29 7.09 -3.00 8.29
CA THR A 29 7.66 -1.68 8.03
C THR A 29 8.61 -1.21 9.12
N ARG A 30 8.82 -2.01 10.14
CA ARG A 30 9.65 -1.64 11.29
C ARG A 30 9.21 -0.32 11.91
N ASN A 31 8.13 -0.41 12.70
CA ASN A 31 7.54 0.73 13.43
C ASN A 31 6.72 1.69 12.54
N GLY A 32 6.30 1.25 11.37
CA GLY A 32 5.35 2.02 10.58
C GLY A 32 4.00 2.11 11.28
N ASP A 33 3.26 3.16 10.98
CA ASP A 33 1.93 3.39 11.55
C ASP A 33 0.87 3.26 10.45
N LEU A 34 0.12 2.16 10.49
CA LEU A 34 -0.92 1.89 9.51
C LEU A 34 -1.98 3.00 9.48
N THR A 35 -2.33 3.54 10.65
CA THR A 35 -3.33 4.61 10.75
C THR A 35 -2.90 5.83 9.93
N LYS A 36 -1.64 6.19 9.99
CA LYS A 36 -1.11 7.32 9.21
C LYS A 36 -1.18 7.06 7.71
N VAL A 37 -0.87 5.84 7.28
CA VAL A 37 -0.94 5.48 5.87
C VAL A 37 -2.37 5.52 5.38
N LEU A 38 -3.31 4.97 6.15
CA LEU A 38 -4.73 5.00 5.78
C LEU A 38 -5.27 6.42 5.69
N LYS A 39 -4.87 7.28 6.61
CA LYS A 39 -5.23 8.70 6.56
C LYS A 39 -4.63 9.38 5.33
N GLY A 40 -3.41 9.03 4.97
CA GLY A 40 -2.77 9.55 3.77
C GLY A 40 -3.52 9.17 2.51
N ILE A 41 -3.99 7.93 2.43
CA ILE A 41 -4.80 7.46 1.31
C ILE A 41 -6.11 8.25 1.22
N ASP A 42 -6.82 8.38 2.35
CA ASP A 42 -8.08 9.11 2.38
C ASP A 42 -7.88 10.58 2.03
N THR A 43 -6.79 11.19 2.48
CA THR A 43 -6.45 12.57 2.15
C THR A 43 -6.19 12.71 0.65
N ALA A 44 -5.44 11.78 0.07
CA ALA A 44 -5.16 11.81 -1.37
C ALA A 44 -6.45 11.72 -2.19
N ILE A 45 -7.39 10.89 -1.76
CA ILE A 45 -8.70 10.80 -2.40
C ILE A 45 -9.46 12.11 -2.26
N ALA A 46 -9.47 12.68 -1.06
CA ALA A 46 -10.23 13.90 -0.77
C ALA A 46 -9.72 15.10 -1.56
N VAL A 47 -8.42 15.19 -1.83
CA VAL A 47 -7.87 16.30 -2.61
C VAL A 47 -7.89 16.03 -4.12
N GLY A 48 -8.48 14.93 -4.54
CA GLY A 48 -8.68 14.62 -5.96
C GLY A 48 -7.47 14.10 -6.69
N MET A 49 -6.52 13.51 -6.00
CA MET A 49 -5.40 12.85 -6.66
C MET A 49 -5.89 11.62 -7.42
N SER A 50 -5.48 11.49 -8.68
CA SER A 50 -5.88 10.37 -9.53
C SER A 50 -4.87 10.23 -10.67
N PRO A 51 -4.41 9.00 -10.99
CA PRO A 51 -4.76 7.76 -10.28
C PRO A 51 -4.01 7.63 -8.95
N ILE A 52 -4.62 6.90 -8.02
CA ILE A 52 -3.96 6.48 -6.79
C ILE A 52 -3.68 4.99 -6.94
N LYS A 53 -2.44 4.60 -6.77
CA LYS A 53 -2.02 3.20 -6.89
C LYS A 53 -1.46 2.71 -5.58
N LEU A 54 -1.99 1.59 -5.11
CA LEU A 54 -1.48 0.92 -3.93
C LEU A 54 -0.58 -0.22 -4.39
N ASN A 55 0.56 -0.36 -3.75
CA ASN A 55 1.50 -1.43 -4.05
C ASN A 55 1.62 -2.32 -2.81
N MET A 56 1.31 -3.61 -2.98
CA MET A 56 1.45 -4.58 -1.91
C MET A 56 2.49 -5.61 -2.30
N VAL A 57 3.53 -5.72 -1.49
CA VAL A 57 4.53 -6.78 -1.64
C VAL A 57 3.97 -8.02 -0.94
N VAL A 58 3.64 -9.04 -1.72
CA VAL A 58 3.05 -10.27 -1.21
C VAL A 58 4.17 -11.20 -0.73
N MET A 59 4.13 -11.54 0.56
CA MET A 59 5.11 -12.40 1.19
C MET A 59 4.40 -13.65 1.71
N LYS A 60 4.76 -14.80 1.16
CA LYS A 60 4.13 -16.07 1.51
C LYS A 60 4.27 -16.36 3.01
N GLY A 61 3.14 -16.70 3.65
CA GLY A 61 3.11 -17.01 5.06
C GLY A 61 3.10 -15.79 5.97
N ILE A 62 3.16 -14.58 5.41
CA ILE A 62 3.17 -13.34 6.18
C ILE A 62 1.92 -12.52 5.93
N ASN A 63 1.64 -12.19 4.67
CA ASN A 63 0.49 -11.37 4.32
C ASN A 63 -0.28 -11.89 3.10
N ASP A 64 0.05 -13.06 2.60
CA ASP A 64 -0.60 -13.62 1.42
C ASP A 64 -2.08 -13.96 1.64
N ASP A 65 -2.51 -14.07 2.89
CA ASP A 65 -3.91 -14.26 3.24
C ASP A 65 -4.72 -12.96 3.22
N GLU A 66 -4.09 -11.83 2.93
CA GLU A 66 -4.75 -10.52 2.89
C GLU A 66 -5.07 -10.04 1.47
N ILE A 67 -4.79 -10.84 0.46
CA ILE A 67 -4.99 -10.42 -0.93
C ILE A 67 -6.45 -10.03 -1.21
N GLU A 68 -7.40 -10.87 -0.79
CA GLU A 68 -8.82 -10.56 -1.00
C GLU A 68 -9.25 -9.31 -0.24
N SER A 69 -8.82 -9.17 1.01
CA SER A 69 -9.13 -7.97 1.80
C SER A 69 -8.55 -6.72 1.16
N MET A 70 -7.36 -6.82 0.59
CA MET A 70 -6.71 -5.70 -0.07
C MET A 70 -7.44 -5.32 -1.36
N ILE A 71 -7.93 -6.29 -2.11
CA ILE A 71 -8.72 -6.05 -3.31
C ILE A 71 -10.03 -5.34 -2.94
N ASP A 72 -10.71 -5.82 -1.90
CA ASP A 72 -11.95 -5.20 -1.42
C ASP A 72 -11.70 -3.76 -0.97
N PHE A 73 -10.59 -3.53 -0.28
CA PHE A 73 -10.19 -2.19 0.14
C PHE A 73 -10.01 -1.26 -1.05
N ALA A 74 -9.33 -1.72 -2.10
CA ALA A 74 -9.08 -0.93 -3.29
C ALA A 74 -10.37 -0.65 -4.07
N ILE A 75 -11.25 -1.63 -4.20
CA ILE A 75 -12.53 -1.48 -4.88
C ILE A 75 -13.41 -0.48 -4.14
N ASP A 76 -13.48 -0.60 -2.82
CA ASP A 76 -14.30 0.28 -1.98
C ASP A 76 -13.87 1.75 -2.12
N ARG A 77 -12.61 2.00 -2.34
CA ARG A 77 -12.05 3.35 -2.47
C ARG A 77 -11.82 3.78 -3.91
N ALA A 78 -12.14 2.92 -4.87
CA ALA A 78 -11.93 3.19 -6.30
C ALA A 78 -10.47 3.57 -6.62
N VAL A 79 -9.53 2.87 -6.00
CA VAL A 79 -8.10 3.05 -6.25
C VAL A 79 -7.53 1.78 -6.88
N ASP A 80 -6.42 1.91 -7.60
CA ASP A 80 -5.76 0.76 -8.20
C ASP A 80 -4.91 0.03 -7.17
N ILE A 81 -4.81 -1.29 -7.32
CA ILE A 81 -3.94 -2.12 -6.48
C ILE A 81 -3.01 -2.94 -7.36
N ARG A 82 -1.75 -2.99 -6.96
CA ARG A 82 -0.75 -3.80 -7.64
C ARG A 82 -0.10 -4.74 -6.64
N PHE A 83 -0.06 -6.02 -6.99
CA PHE A 83 0.59 -7.02 -6.15
C PHE A 83 1.96 -7.34 -6.73
N ILE A 84 2.97 -7.31 -5.86
CA ILE A 84 4.35 -7.63 -6.21
C ILE A 84 4.73 -8.86 -5.40
N GLU A 85 4.97 -9.97 -6.08
CA GLU A 85 5.36 -11.20 -5.40
C GLU A 85 6.85 -11.19 -5.14
N THR A 86 7.25 -11.47 -3.88
CA THR A 86 8.65 -11.61 -3.54
C THR A 86 9.03 -13.07 -3.43
N MET A 87 10.21 -13.40 -3.94
CA MET A 87 10.79 -14.71 -3.74
C MET A 87 11.65 -14.69 -2.48
N PRO A 88 11.80 -15.84 -1.80
CA PRO A 88 12.71 -15.92 -0.66
C PRO A 88 14.09 -15.43 -1.06
N VAL A 89 14.71 -14.65 -0.18
CA VAL A 89 16.00 -14.02 -0.48
C VAL A 89 17.07 -15.04 -0.84
N GLY A 90 17.09 -16.19 -0.18
CA GLY A 90 18.03 -17.24 -0.50
C GLY A 90 17.91 -17.73 -1.93
N LEU A 91 16.68 -17.93 -2.40
CA LEU A 91 16.45 -18.34 -3.78
C LEU A 91 16.79 -17.23 -4.76
N ALA A 92 16.40 -16.02 -4.46
CA ALA A 92 16.72 -14.88 -5.30
C ALA A 92 18.22 -14.66 -5.41
N GLY A 93 18.96 -14.91 -4.32
CA GLY A 93 20.40 -14.72 -4.30
C GLY A 93 21.17 -15.79 -5.07
N ILE A 94 20.62 -16.97 -5.26
CA ILE A 94 21.30 -18.06 -5.94
C ILE A 94 20.82 -18.25 -7.37
N VAL A 95 19.75 -17.61 -7.74
CA VAL A 95 19.21 -17.63 -9.08
C VAL A 95 19.71 -16.43 -9.86
#